data_60790a513be9ef96999265888b66c763
#
_entry.id   60790a513be9ef96999265888b66c763
#
_cell.length_a   1.000
_cell.length_b   1.000
_cell.length_c   1.000
_cell.angle_alpha   90.00
_cell.angle_beta   90.00
_cell.angle_gamma   90.00
#
_symmetry.space_group_name_H-M   'P 1'
#
loop_
_entity.id
_entity.type
_entity.pdbx_description
1 polymer ?
#
loop_
_entity_poly.entity_id
_entity_poly.type
_entity_poly.pdbx_seq_one_letter_code
_entity_poly.pdbx_strand_id
1 'polypeptide(L)' 'MTLHQLREARSLTQVNLAKVLNVNQGAVSKMEKRTDMYVSTLRSYIKAMGGDLEIKAVFPDGEVQIEQFRGIED' A
#
# COMPACT_ATOMS: atom_id res chain seq x y z
N MET A 1 -6.41 -0.64 10.60
CA MET A 1 -5.20 -1.48 10.47
C MET A 1 -4.10 -0.66 9.80
N THR A 2 -2.90 -0.72 10.34
CA THR A 2 -1.75 -0.05 9.73
C THR A 2 -1.15 -0.91 8.63
N LEU A 3 -0.26 -0.32 7.81
CA LEU A 3 0.45 -1.10 6.78
C LEU A 3 1.28 -2.22 7.42
N HIS A 4 1.91 -1.93 8.56
CA HIS A 4 2.69 -2.92 9.30
C HIS A 4 1.81 -4.11 9.69
N GLN A 5 0.64 -3.83 10.25
CA GLN A 5 -0.30 -4.88 10.67
C GLN A 5 -0.82 -5.67 9.47
N LEU A 6 -1.10 -4.98 8.37
CA LEU A 6 -1.56 -5.64 7.15
C LEU A 6 -0.49 -6.59 6.62
N ARG A 7 0.76 -6.14 6.59
CA ARG A 7 1.88 -6.97 6.13
C ARG A 7 2.00 -8.22 7.00
N GLU A 8 1.93 -8.05 8.31
CA GLU A 8 2.03 -9.18 9.24
C GLU A 8 0.87 -10.15 9.07
N ALA A 9 -0.34 -9.63 8.83
CA ALA A 9 -1.51 -10.46 8.57
C ALA A 9 -1.35 -11.30 7.30
N ARG A 10 -0.52 -10.84 6.36
CA ARG A 10 -0.21 -11.59 5.14
C ARG A 10 1.02 -12.48 5.31
N SER A 11 1.54 -12.60 6.53
CA SER A 11 2.69 -13.46 6.86
C SER A 11 3.98 -13.07 6.11
N LEU A 12 4.17 -11.78 5.91
CA LEU A 12 5.34 -11.25 5.21
C LEU A 12 6.21 -10.44 6.17
N THR A 13 7.53 -10.65 6.08
CA THR A 13 8.49 -9.83 6.81
C THR A 13 8.83 -8.59 5.97
N GLN A 14 9.42 -7.59 6.60
CA GLN A 14 9.93 -6.44 5.86
C GLN A 14 10.96 -6.84 4.82
N VAL A 15 11.80 -7.82 5.16
CA VAL A 15 12.84 -8.32 4.25
C VAL A 15 12.20 -8.98 3.02
N ASN A 16 11.19 -9.81 3.23
CA ASN A 16 10.51 -10.47 2.11
C ASN A 16 9.84 -9.44 1.20
N LEU A 17 9.14 -8.48 1.79
CA LEU A 17 8.44 -7.46 1.00
C LEU A 17 9.44 -6.59 0.25
N ALA A 18 10.56 -6.24 0.88
CA ALA A 18 11.60 -5.46 0.24
C ALA A 18 12.14 -6.16 -1.00
N LYS A 19 12.29 -7.49 -0.96
CA LYS A 19 12.75 -8.25 -2.10
C LYS A 19 11.76 -8.17 -3.26
N VAL A 20 10.47 -8.30 -2.98
CA VAL A 20 9.44 -8.21 -4.01
C VAL A 20 9.42 -6.81 -4.62
N LEU A 21 9.56 -5.79 -3.80
CA LEU A 21 9.57 -4.40 -4.26
C LEU A 21 10.90 -3.99 -4.90
N ASN A 22 11.93 -4.82 -4.76
CA ASN A 22 13.27 -4.52 -5.27
C ASN A 22 13.85 -3.26 -4.63
N VAL A 23 13.69 -3.17 -3.32
CA VAL A 23 14.24 -2.08 -2.51
C VAL A 23 14.90 -2.68 -1.27
N ASN A 24 15.58 -1.86 -0.48
CA ASN A 24 16.16 -2.35 0.77
C ASN A 24 15.10 -2.35 1.88
N GLN A 25 15.38 -3.07 2.95
CA GLN A 25 14.46 -3.18 4.09
C GLN A 25 14.17 -1.82 4.72
N GLY A 26 15.16 -0.94 4.76
CA GLY A 26 14.98 0.40 5.31
C GLY A 26 13.91 1.20 4.59
N ALA A 27 13.79 1.00 3.26
CA ALA A 27 12.76 1.67 2.48
C ALA A 27 11.36 1.19 2.90
N VAL A 28 11.20 -0.12 3.12
CA VAL A 28 9.92 -0.67 3.60
C VAL A 28 9.60 -0.12 5.00
N SER A 29 10.60 -0.09 5.87
CA SER A 29 10.42 0.44 7.21
C SER A 29 9.96 1.89 7.18
N LYS A 30 10.55 2.70 6.30
CA LYS A 30 10.15 4.11 6.15
C LYS A 30 8.73 4.24 5.63
N MET A 31 8.35 3.41 4.65
CA MET A 31 6.98 3.43 4.12
C MET A 31 5.96 3.17 5.22
N GLU A 32 6.26 2.22 6.10
CA GLU A 32 5.33 1.83 7.15
C GLU A 32 5.20 2.87 8.26
N LYS A 33 6.14 3.79 8.34
CA LYS A 33 6.12 4.86 9.35
C LYS A 33 5.53 6.16 8.84
N ARG A 34 5.33 6.28 7.54
CA ARG A 34 4.81 7.52 6.97
C ARG A 34 3.31 7.63 7.14
N THR A 35 2.85 8.86 7.31
CA THR A 35 1.42 9.17 7.32
C THR A 35 0.98 9.76 5.99
N ASP A 36 1.92 9.94 5.07
CA ASP A 36 1.65 10.52 3.75
C ASP A 36 2.63 9.91 2.76
N MET A 37 2.16 9.56 1.56
CA MET A 37 3.00 9.02 0.51
C MET A 37 2.27 9.12 -0.82
N TYR A 38 3.01 8.95 -1.92
CA TYR A 38 2.40 8.90 -3.24
C TYR A 38 1.47 7.70 -3.36
N VAL A 39 0.39 7.88 -4.10
CA VAL A 39 -0.55 6.79 -4.39
C VAL A 39 0.17 5.64 -5.10
N SER A 40 1.08 5.97 -6.03
CA SER A 40 1.83 4.93 -6.76
C SER A 40 2.68 4.09 -5.80
N THR A 41 3.30 4.72 -4.80
CA THR A 41 4.10 4.00 -3.80
C THR A 41 3.22 3.07 -2.98
N LEU A 42 2.07 3.56 -2.52
CA LEU A 42 1.14 2.75 -1.74
C LEU A 42 0.61 1.60 -2.59
N ARG A 43 0.30 1.85 -3.85
CA ARG A 43 -0.17 0.81 -4.77
C ARG A 43 0.87 -0.28 -4.95
N SER A 44 2.15 0.10 -5.13
CA SER A 44 3.22 -0.88 -5.27
C SER A 44 3.36 -1.75 -4.03
N TYR A 45 3.24 -1.13 -2.86
CA TYR A 45 3.31 -1.85 -1.58
C TYR A 45 2.20 -2.91 -1.49
N ILE A 46 0.97 -2.53 -1.83
CA ILE A 46 -0.18 -3.44 -1.77
C ILE A 46 -0.06 -4.53 -2.83
N LYS A 47 0.35 -4.19 -4.05
CA LYS A 47 0.51 -5.18 -5.11
C LYS A 47 1.60 -6.19 -4.81
N ALA A 48 2.65 -5.77 -4.13
CA ALA A 48 3.71 -6.69 -3.72
C ALA A 48 3.22 -7.77 -2.76
N MET A 49 2.11 -7.50 -2.08
CA MET A 49 1.48 -8.48 -1.18
C MET A 49 0.38 -9.28 -1.89
N GLY A 50 0.19 -9.07 -3.19
CA GLY A 50 -0.82 -9.80 -3.96
C GLY A 50 -2.19 -9.16 -3.98
N GLY A 51 -2.32 -7.93 -3.49
CA GLY A 51 -3.58 -7.22 -3.46
C GLY A 51 -3.67 -6.10 -4.48
N ASP A 52 -4.78 -5.41 -4.44
CA ASP A 52 -5.01 -4.21 -5.24
C ASP A 52 -5.42 -3.08 -4.32
N LEU A 53 -5.08 -1.86 -4.73
CA LEU A 53 -5.44 -0.66 -3.98
C LEU A 53 -6.71 -0.07 -4.57
N GLU A 54 -7.70 0.12 -3.72
CA GLU A 54 -8.91 0.85 -4.06
C GLU A 54 -9.00 2.08 -3.17
N ILE A 55 -9.39 3.20 -3.76
CA ILE A 55 -9.52 4.46 -3.03
C ILE A 55 -10.97 4.89 -3.15
N LYS A 56 -11.57 5.23 -2.01
CA LYS A 56 -12.96 5.68 -2.00
C LYS A 56 -13.12 6.85 -1.05
N ALA A 57 -14.07 7.71 -1.37
CA ALA A 57 -14.48 8.80 -0.50
C ALA A 57 -15.76 8.37 0.22
N VAL A 58 -15.82 8.63 1.50
CA VAL A 58 -16.95 8.24 2.34
C VAL A 58 -17.66 9.52 2.79
N PHE A 59 -18.93 9.62 2.46
CA PHE A 59 -19.78 10.75 2.83
C PHE A 59 -20.93 10.27 3.70
N PRO A 60 -21.62 11.16 4.41
CA PRO A 60 -22.75 10.75 5.24
C PRO A 60 -23.86 10.04 4.44
N ASP A 61 -24.00 10.34 3.15
CA ASP A 61 -25.03 9.75 2.31
C ASP A 61 -24.54 8.62 1.41
N GLY A 62 -23.29 8.19 1.58
CA GLY A 62 -22.79 7.04 0.83
C GLY A 62 -21.31 7.09 0.53
N GLU A 63 -20.85 6.08 -0.20
CA GLU A 63 -19.46 5.93 -0.57
C GLU A 63 -19.30 5.99 -2.09
N VAL A 64 -18.24 6.63 -2.55
CA VAL A 64 -17.92 6.73 -3.97
C VAL A 64 -16.49 6.28 -4.19
N GLN A 65 -16.30 5.31 -5.07
CA GLN A 65 -14.96 4.86 -5.43
C GLN A 65 -14.33 5.87 -6.36
N ILE A 66 -13.08 6.25 -6.06
CA ILE A 66 -12.35 7.20 -6.89
C ILE A 66 -11.54 6.41 -7.89
N GLU A 67 -11.84 6.55 -9.18
CA GLU A 67 -11.19 5.80 -10.24
C GLU A 67 -10.02 6.54 -10.89
N GLN A 68 -9.87 7.81 -10.56
CA GLN A 68 -8.85 8.66 -11.15
C GLN A 68 -7.43 8.09 -10.98
N PHE A 69 -7.19 7.34 -9.91
CA PHE A 69 -5.87 6.82 -9.59
C PHE A 69 -5.65 5.38 -10.02
N ARG A 70 -6.60 4.79 -10.72
CA ARG A 70 -6.51 3.38 -11.10
C ARG A 70 -5.42 3.10 -12.12
N GLY A 71 -5.15 3.99 -12.99
CA GLY A 71 -4.19 3.79 -14.07
C GLY A 71 -2.76 4.14 -13.70
N ILE A 72 -2.51 4.48 -12.44
CA ILE A 72 -1.16 4.84 -12.02
C ILE A 72 -0.40 3.55 -11.74
N GLU A 73 0.24 3.05 -12.76
CA GLU A 73 1.06 1.85 -12.68
C GLU A 73 2.51 2.21 -12.88
N ASP A 74 3.35 1.49 -12.22
CA ASP A 74 4.79 1.70 -12.36
C ASP A 74 5.37 0.88 -13.50
#